data_78028a85704269ebe63cf6bfc6c6e6dd
#
_entry.id   78028a85704269ebe63cf6bfc6c6e6dd
#
_cell.length_a   1.000
_cell.length_b   1.000
_cell.length_c   1.000
_cell.angle_alpha   90.00
_cell.angle_beta   90.00
_cell.angle_gamma   90.00
#
_symmetry.space_group_name_H-M   'P 1'
#
loop_
_entity.id
_entity.type
_entity.pdbx_description
1 polymer ?
#
loop_
_entity_poly.entity_id
_entity_poly.type
_entity_poly.pdbx_seq_one_letter_code
_entity_poly.pdbx_strand_id
1 'polypeptide(L)'
;MRLRKLAQQITSCKQIIERSSSLITQADHTLKETDHARFLQTAKSISERVSMATASSQILIPEINLNDSFDTFALDFTREKKMLESLDYLTAPNPPIIREELCTSSYDTITVHWTSDDEFCVVSYELQYAIFTGQANVVSLCNSADSWMIVPNIKQNHYTVHGLQCGTKYIFMVKAINQAGSRSSVPGKLKTNSQPFKLDPKSAHKKLKVSHDNLTVERDETSSKKSHTQDRFTSQGSYGVTGNVYIDSGRHYWEALIGGSTWFAVGVAYRSAPKHEWIGKNSASWVLSRCNNSWVVRHNSKEMPIEPSPHLRRVGVLLDYDAGSLAFYDGAGSQHLYTFDIAFAQPVCPVFNVWNKCLTVLTGLPIPDHLEGTDCQD
;
A
#
# COMPACT_ATOMS: atom_id res chain seq x y z
N MET A 1 -50.69 -14.45 -48.61
CA MET A 1 -49.25 -14.23 -48.68
C MET A 1 -48.62 -14.05 -47.30
N ARG A 2 -49.26 -13.31 -46.37
CA ARG A 2 -48.76 -13.02 -44.99
C ARG A 2 -48.58 -14.28 -44.12
N LEU A 3 -49.58 -15.19 -44.07
CA LEU A 3 -49.52 -16.44 -43.31
C LEU A 3 -48.35 -17.33 -43.71
N ARG A 4 -48.00 -17.35 -45.01
CA ARG A 4 -46.89 -18.19 -45.52
C ARG A 4 -45.51 -17.62 -45.08
N LYS A 5 -45.38 -16.28 -45.04
CA LYS A 5 -44.19 -15.62 -44.53
C LYS A 5 -44.03 -15.83 -43.01
N LEU A 6 -45.13 -15.73 -42.28
CA LEU A 6 -45.15 -15.97 -40.84
C LEU A 6 -44.79 -17.42 -40.51
N ALA A 7 -45.34 -18.39 -41.24
CA ALA A 7 -45.01 -19.80 -41.09
C ALA A 7 -43.53 -20.08 -41.39
N GLN A 8 -42.96 -19.45 -42.42
CA GLN A 8 -41.53 -19.54 -42.71
C GLN A 8 -40.66 -18.96 -41.60
N GLN A 9 -41.06 -17.81 -41.03
CA GLN A 9 -40.35 -17.17 -39.91
C GLN A 9 -40.41 -18.05 -38.67
N ILE A 10 -41.55 -18.59 -38.30
CA ILE A 10 -41.71 -19.56 -37.20
C ILE A 10 -40.81 -20.77 -37.38
N THR A 11 -40.75 -21.30 -38.60
CA THR A 11 -39.90 -22.45 -38.91
C THR A 11 -38.42 -22.09 -38.77
N SER A 12 -38.00 -20.90 -39.21
CA SER A 12 -36.65 -20.42 -39.08
C SER A 12 -36.28 -20.21 -37.61
N CYS A 13 -37.16 -19.59 -36.81
CA CYS A 13 -36.95 -19.41 -35.38
C CYS A 13 -36.85 -20.77 -34.66
N LYS A 14 -37.69 -21.73 -34.96
CA LYS A 14 -37.60 -23.10 -34.42
C LYS A 14 -36.26 -23.75 -34.70
N GLN A 15 -35.77 -23.64 -35.94
CA GLN A 15 -34.49 -24.21 -36.35
C GLN A 15 -33.32 -23.55 -35.60
N ILE A 16 -33.41 -22.25 -35.33
CA ILE A 16 -32.39 -21.52 -34.57
C ILE A 16 -32.40 -21.98 -33.12
N ILE A 17 -33.58 -22.10 -32.50
CA ILE A 17 -33.73 -22.58 -31.13
C ILE A 17 -33.17 -24.01 -31.00
N GLU A 18 -33.51 -24.90 -31.95
CA GLU A 18 -32.98 -26.27 -31.95
C GLU A 18 -31.46 -26.34 -32.10
N ARG A 19 -30.87 -25.50 -32.96
CA ARG A 19 -29.41 -25.40 -33.13
C ARG A 19 -28.74 -24.86 -31.85
N SER A 20 -29.32 -23.84 -31.26
CA SER A 20 -28.82 -23.28 -30.02
C SER A 20 -28.90 -24.27 -28.86
N SER A 21 -30.02 -24.95 -28.72
CA SER A 21 -30.23 -26.03 -27.73
C SER A 21 -29.24 -27.19 -27.91
N SER A 22 -29.02 -27.61 -29.17
CA SER A 22 -28.01 -28.64 -29.48
C SER A 22 -26.59 -28.17 -29.13
N LEU A 23 -26.26 -26.90 -29.37
CA LEU A 23 -24.96 -26.35 -29.05
C LEU A 23 -24.72 -26.27 -27.52
N ILE A 24 -25.76 -25.89 -26.76
CA ILE A 24 -25.76 -25.92 -25.30
C ILE A 24 -25.50 -27.33 -24.77
N THR A 25 -26.23 -28.32 -25.31
CA THR A 25 -26.06 -29.73 -24.92
C THR A 25 -24.65 -30.25 -25.23
N GLN A 26 -24.05 -29.83 -26.35
CA GLN A 26 -22.68 -30.19 -26.69
C GLN A 26 -21.67 -29.52 -25.75
N ALA A 27 -21.90 -28.25 -25.37
CA ALA A 27 -21.07 -27.53 -24.41
C ALA A 27 -21.13 -28.20 -23.03
N ASP A 28 -22.32 -28.54 -22.55
CA ASP A 28 -22.52 -29.27 -21.29
C ASP A 28 -21.82 -30.63 -21.27
N HIS A 29 -21.86 -31.35 -22.40
CA HIS A 29 -21.15 -32.62 -22.53
C HIS A 29 -19.63 -32.41 -22.47
N THR A 30 -19.12 -31.38 -23.15
CA THR A 30 -17.69 -31.05 -23.14
C THR A 30 -17.21 -30.63 -21.78
N LEU A 31 -18.03 -29.90 -21.00
CA LEU A 31 -17.70 -29.50 -19.63
C LEU A 31 -17.56 -30.70 -18.66
N LYS A 32 -18.19 -31.84 -18.98
CA LYS A 32 -18.10 -33.09 -18.20
C LYS A 32 -16.98 -34.02 -18.68
N GLU A 33 -16.24 -33.64 -19.73
CA GLU A 33 -15.11 -34.41 -20.24
C GLU A 33 -13.95 -34.39 -19.28
N THR A 34 -13.47 -35.54 -18.84
CA THR A 34 -12.38 -35.71 -17.90
C THR A 34 -11.01 -35.81 -18.56
N ASP A 35 -10.96 -36.09 -19.85
CA ASP A 35 -9.72 -36.11 -20.62
C ASP A 35 -9.36 -34.70 -21.08
N HIS A 36 -8.30 -34.17 -20.52
CA HIS A 36 -7.82 -32.81 -20.79
C HIS A 36 -7.49 -32.54 -22.26
N ALA A 37 -6.96 -33.53 -23.00
CA ALA A 37 -6.61 -33.36 -24.39
C ALA A 37 -7.88 -33.28 -25.28
N ARG A 38 -8.86 -34.13 -25.00
CA ARG A 38 -10.19 -34.10 -25.64
C ARG A 38 -10.96 -32.85 -25.28
N PHE A 39 -10.93 -32.44 -24.04
CA PHE A 39 -11.56 -31.20 -23.59
C PHE A 39 -11.01 -30.00 -24.37
N LEU A 40 -9.69 -29.80 -24.44
CA LEU A 40 -9.10 -28.70 -25.17
C LEU A 40 -9.40 -28.69 -26.66
N GLN A 41 -9.42 -29.86 -27.29
CA GLN A 41 -9.70 -29.99 -28.70
C GLN A 41 -11.15 -29.63 -29.03
N THR A 42 -12.13 -30.05 -28.19
CA THR A 42 -13.55 -29.78 -28.40
C THR A 42 -13.98 -28.40 -27.92
N ALA A 43 -13.44 -27.90 -26.85
CA ALA A 43 -13.76 -26.59 -26.26
C ALA A 43 -13.49 -25.44 -27.23
N LYS A 44 -12.36 -25.47 -27.95
CA LYS A 44 -12.03 -24.44 -28.95
C LYS A 44 -13.08 -24.42 -30.09
N SER A 45 -13.45 -25.58 -30.64
CA SER A 45 -14.44 -25.67 -31.71
C SER A 45 -15.84 -25.21 -31.25
N ILE A 46 -16.22 -25.51 -30.00
CA ILE A 46 -17.49 -25.07 -29.43
C ILE A 46 -17.46 -23.56 -29.19
N SER A 47 -16.38 -22.99 -28.64
CA SER A 47 -16.22 -21.55 -28.42
C SER A 47 -16.36 -20.76 -29.74
N GLU A 48 -15.72 -21.22 -30.83
CA GLU A 48 -15.82 -20.57 -32.13
C GLU A 48 -17.29 -20.65 -32.70
N ARG A 49 -17.97 -21.75 -32.49
CA ARG A 49 -19.38 -21.91 -32.91
C ARG A 49 -20.33 -21.06 -32.07
N VAL A 50 -20.08 -20.92 -30.78
CA VAL A 50 -20.83 -20.02 -29.87
C VAL A 50 -20.65 -18.59 -30.32
N SER A 51 -19.41 -18.13 -30.56
CA SER A 51 -19.13 -16.79 -31.05
C SER A 51 -19.82 -16.47 -32.36
N MET A 52 -19.84 -17.43 -33.31
CA MET A 52 -20.56 -17.28 -34.56
C MET A 52 -22.07 -17.24 -34.36
N ALA A 53 -22.63 -18.07 -33.47
CA ALA A 53 -24.05 -18.08 -33.17
C ALA A 53 -24.49 -16.77 -32.48
N THR A 54 -23.66 -16.22 -31.58
CA THR A 54 -23.93 -14.94 -30.90
C THR A 54 -23.86 -13.76 -31.88
N ALA A 55 -22.86 -13.74 -32.75
CA ALA A 55 -22.73 -12.70 -33.79
C ALA A 55 -23.90 -12.72 -34.79
N SER A 56 -24.38 -13.93 -35.17
CA SER A 56 -25.51 -14.06 -36.07
C SER A 56 -26.87 -13.78 -35.42
N SER A 57 -26.98 -13.88 -34.09
CA SER A 57 -28.26 -13.60 -33.39
C SER A 57 -28.61 -12.10 -33.40
N GLN A 58 -27.65 -11.19 -33.56
CA GLN A 58 -27.92 -9.77 -33.73
C GLN A 58 -28.56 -9.40 -35.07
N ILE A 59 -28.46 -10.31 -36.09
CA ILE A 59 -28.99 -10.08 -37.43
C ILE A 59 -30.41 -10.69 -37.59
N LEU A 60 -30.86 -11.46 -36.60
CA LEU A 60 -32.06 -12.29 -36.68
C LEU A 60 -33.30 -11.74 -35.97
N ILE A 61 -33.32 -10.44 -35.63
CA ILE A 61 -34.60 -9.79 -35.33
C ILE A 61 -35.32 -9.61 -36.66
N PRO A 62 -36.33 -10.45 -37.00
CA PRO A 62 -37.08 -10.23 -38.26
C PRO A 62 -37.78 -8.89 -38.12
N GLU A 63 -37.51 -7.94 -39.01
CA GLU A 63 -38.37 -6.78 -39.17
C GLU A 63 -39.75 -7.29 -39.63
N ILE A 64 -40.58 -7.66 -38.66
CA ILE A 64 -41.97 -7.98 -38.87
C ILE A 64 -42.74 -6.69 -38.94
N ASN A 65 -42.88 -6.14 -40.13
CA ASN A 65 -43.80 -5.03 -40.40
C ASN A 65 -45.23 -5.56 -40.36
N LEU A 66 -45.74 -5.76 -39.14
CA LEU A 66 -47.14 -6.16 -38.91
C LEU A 66 -47.86 -4.89 -38.44
N ASN A 67 -48.71 -4.34 -39.27
CA ASN A 67 -49.64 -3.33 -38.84
C ASN A 67 -50.38 -3.80 -37.57
N ASP A 68 -50.18 -3.10 -36.51
CA ASP A 68 -50.97 -2.87 -35.29
C ASP A 68 -51.38 -4.02 -34.36
N SER A 69 -51.20 -5.28 -34.69
CA SER A 69 -51.66 -6.37 -33.80
C SER A 69 -50.53 -7.18 -33.13
N PHE A 70 -49.27 -6.93 -33.47
CA PHE A 70 -48.14 -7.72 -32.98
C PHE A 70 -46.96 -6.82 -32.47
N ASP A 71 -47.20 -5.55 -32.19
CA ASP A 71 -46.18 -4.60 -31.71
C ASP A 71 -45.60 -4.99 -30.35
N THR A 72 -46.19 -5.96 -29.66
CA THR A 72 -45.74 -6.45 -28.33
C THR A 72 -45.06 -7.80 -28.40
N PHE A 73 -44.86 -8.40 -29.61
CA PHE A 73 -44.19 -9.70 -29.72
C PHE A 73 -42.67 -9.52 -29.73
N ALA A 74 -42.07 -9.48 -28.56
CA ALA A 74 -40.63 -9.58 -28.38
C ALA A 74 -40.21 -11.02 -28.11
N LEU A 75 -39.29 -11.53 -28.90
CA LEU A 75 -38.63 -12.81 -28.59
C LEU A 75 -37.62 -12.52 -27.46
N ASP A 76 -37.89 -12.98 -26.25
CA ASP A 76 -37.01 -12.88 -25.13
C ASP A 76 -35.98 -14.03 -25.15
N PHE A 77 -34.75 -13.70 -25.53
CA PHE A 77 -33.60 -14.60 -25.48
C PHE A 77 -32.72 -14.37 -24.24
N THR A 78 -33.23 -13.66 -23.24
CA THR A 78 -32.45 -13.29 -22.03
C THR A 78 -31.88 -14.52 -21.33
N ARG A 79 -32.62 -15.63 -21.32
CA ARG A 79 -32.21 -16.89 -20.70
C ARG A 79 -31.11 -17.57 -21.52
N GLU A 80 -31.30 -17.67 -22.83
CA GLU A 80 -30.31 -18.27 -23.74
C GLU A 80 -29.05 -17.46 -23.83
N LYS A 81 -29.16 -16.13 -23.81
CA LYS A 81 -28.03 -15.24 -23.75
C LYS A 81 -27.26 -15.43 -22.45
N LYS A 82 -27.92 -15.48 -21.30
CA LYS A 82 -27.26 -15.78 -20.01
C LYS A 82 -26.62 -17.17 -20.00
N MET A 83 -27.25 -18.18 -20.61
CA MET A 83 -26.63 -19.49 -20.70
C MET A 83 -25.42 -19.51 -21.63
N LEU A 84 -25.43 -18.74 -22.73
CA LEU A 84 -24.28 -18.59 -23.62
C LEU A 84 -23.15 -17.77 -22.94
N GLU A 85 -23.51 -16.71 -22.22
CA GLU A 85 -22.56 -15.92 -21.39
C GLU A 85 -21.95 -16.79 -20.29
N SER A 86 -22.68 -17.77 -19.75
CA SER A 86 -22.14 -18.72 -18.76
C SER A 86 -21.11 -19.69 -19.34
N LEU A 87 -20.96 -19.78 -20.64
CA LEU A 87 -19.94 -20.58 -21.33
C LEU A 87 -18.58 -19.86 -21.39
N ASP A 88 -18.51 -18.58 -21.03
CA ASP A 88 -17.24 -17.83 -20.88
C ASP A 88 -16.35 -18.43 -19.79
N TYR A 89 -16.87 -19.27 -18.91
CA TYR A 89 -16.10 -20.07 -17.93
C TYR A 89 -15.25 -21.20 -18.55
N LEU A 90 -15.27 -21.38 -19.88
CA LEU A 90 -14.41 -22.37 -20.55
C LEU A 90 -12.94 -21.98 -20.58
N THR A 91 -12.59 -20.72 -20.28
CA THR A 91 -11.22 -20.24 -20.22
C THR A 91 -10.93 -19.60 -18.85
N ALA A 92 -9.67 -19.74 -18.41
CA ALA A 92 -9.24 -19.02 -17.23
C ALA A 92 -9.36 -17.51 -17.45
N PRO A 93 -9.70 -16.72 -16.42
CA PRO A 93 -9.84 -15.26 -16.52
C PRO A 93 -8.55 -14.59 -17.02
N ASN A 94 -8.67 -13.41 -17.60
CA ASN A 94 -7.49 -12.59 -17.88
C ASN A 94 -6.75 -12.21 -16.58
N PRO A 95 -5.42 -12.02 -16.65
CA PRO A 95 -4.67 -11.59 -15.50
C PRO A 95 -5.20 -10.24 -14.98
N PRO A 96 -5.48 -10.10 -13.67
CA PRO A 96 -5.83 -8.79 -13.11
C PRO A 96 -4.66 -7.82 -13.19
N ILE A 97 -4.96 -6.54 -13.11
CA ILE A 97 -3.96 -5.46 -13.13
C ILE A 97 -4.04 -4.72 -11.80
N ILE A 98 -2.96 -4.75 -11.02
CA ILE A 98 -2.87 -3.97 -9.79
C ILE A 98 -2.76 -2.49 -10.17
N ARG A 99 -3.62 -1.66 -9.57
CA ARG A 99 -3.67 -0.20 -9.77
C ARG A 99 -2.94 0.48 -8.64
N GLU A 100 -1.63 0.60 -8.76
CA GLU A 100 -0.77 1.18 -7.70
C GLU A 100 -1.22 2.59 -7.33
N GLU A 101 -1.72 3.37 -8.30
CA GLU A 101 -2.24 4.72 -8.11
C GLU A 101 -3.51 4.82 -7.25
N LEU A 102 -4.25 3.71 -7.11
CA LEU A 102 -5.44 3.61 -6.26
C LEU A 102 -5.15 2.95 -4.91
N CYS A 103 -3.98 2.32 -4.78
CA CYS A 103 -3.58 1.68 -3.54
C CYS A 103 -3.27 2.71 -2.46
N THR A 104 -3.59 2.39 -1.22
CA THR A 104 -3.32 3.25 -0.07
C THR A 104 -2.58 2.50 1.00
N SER A 105 -1.72 3.20 1.73
CA SER A 105 -0.92 2.61 2.80
C SER A 105 -1.04 3.42 4.08
N SER A 106 -1.05 2.72 5.21
CA SER A 106 -0.78 3.26 6.53
C SER A 106 0.51 2.65 7.09
N TYR A 107 0.77 2.79 8.38
CA TYR A 107 1.95 2.20 9.01
C TYR A 107 1.86 0.68 9.19
N ASP A 108 0.67 0.11 9.23
CA ASP A 108 0.42 -1.31 9.48
C ASP A 108 -0.59 -1.94 8.51
N THR A 109 -1.08 -1.18 7.54
CA THR A 109 -2.04 -1.67 6.55
C THR A 109 -1.69 -1.21 5.14
N ILE A 110 -2.04 -2.03 4.15
CA ILE A 110 -2.03 -1.69 2.74
C ILE A 110 -3.36 -2.13 2.12
N THR A 111 -4.05 -1.20 1.47
CA THR A 111 -5.22 -1.53 0.64
C THR A 111 -4.76 -1.65 -0.80
N VAL A 112 -4.85 -2.86 -1.33
CA VAL A 112 -4.50 -3.18 -2.72
C VAL A 112 -5.75 -3.08 -3.57
N HIS A 113 -5.68 -2.35 -4.67
CA HIS A 113 -6.74 -2.23 -5.67
C HIS A 113 -6.30 -2.85 -7.00
N TRP A 114 -7.21 -3.52 -7.68
CA TRP A 114 -6.97 -4.08 -9.01
C TRP A 114 -8.17 -3.97 -9.91
N THR A 115 -7.96 -4.14 -11.20
CA THR A 115 -9.01 -4.22 -12.21
C THR A 115 -8.88 -5.54 -12.97
N SER A 116 -9.99 -6.02 -13.48
CA SER A 116 -10.05 -7.18 -14.37
C SER A 116 -10.91 -6.82 -15.57
N ASP A 117 -10.44 -7.12 -16.77
CA ASP A 117 -11.20 -6.85 -18.01
C ASP A 117 -12.40 -7.79 -18.13
N ASP A 118 -12.35 -8.96 -17.47
CA ASP A 118 -13.36 -10.00 -17.52
C ASP A 118 -14.03 -10.22 -16.16
N GLU A 119 -14.46 -9.15 -15.49
CA GLU A 119 -15.06 -9.24 -14.14
C GLU A 119 -16.21 -10.25 -14.05
N PHE A 120 -16.99 -10.39 -15.11
CA PHE A 120 -18.13 -11.33 -15.17
C PHE A 120 -17.69 -12.81 -15.22
N CYS A 121 -16.45 -13.08 -15.63
CA CYS A 121 -15.89 -14.42 -15.73
C CYS A 121 -15.13 -14.84 -14.47
N VAL A 122 -14.89 -13.93 -13.52
CA VAL A 122 -14.15 -14.19 -12.30
C VAL A 122 -15.07 -14.65 -11.20
N VAL A 123 -14.81 -15.82 -10.64
CA VAL A 123 -15.54 -16.35 -9.48
C VAL A 123 -15.02 -15.76 -8.18
N SER A 124 -13.71 -15.61 -8.08
CA SER A 124 -13.05 -15.03 -6.91
C SER A 124 -11.63 -14.59 -7.24
N TYR A 125 -11.08 -13.75 -6.39
CA TYR A 125 -9.67 -13.40 -6.40
C TYR A 125 -8.95 -14.01 -5.19
N GLU A 126 -7.66 -14.21 -5.34
CA GLU A 126 -6.73 -14.57 -4.29
C GLU A 126 -5.61 -13.52 -4.27
N LEU A 127 -5.40 -12.88 -3.12
CA LEU A 127 -4.30 -11.94 -2.93
C LEU A 127 -3.15 -12.68 -2.26
N GLN A 128 -1.98 -12.60 -2.87
CA GLN A 128 -0.74 -13.12 -2.32
C GLN A 128 0.21 -11.96 -2.03
N TYR A 129 0.91 -12.00 -0.90
CA TYR A 129 1.89 -10.98 -0.54
C TYR A 129 3.04 -11.53 0.29
N ALA A 130 4.20 -10.88 0.19
CA ALA A 130 5.40 -11.19 0.96
C ALA A 130 6.24 -9.92 1.18
N ILE A 131 7.16 -9.95 2.14
CA ILE A 131 8.15 -8.88 2.32
C ILE A 131 9.11 -8.89 1.13
N PHE A 132 9.35 -7.70 0.56
CA PHE A 132 10.29 -7.53 -0.55
C PHE A 132 11.69 -7.22 0.00
N THR A 133 12.63 -8.17 -0.13
CA THR A 133 13.99 -8.07 0.41
C THR A 133 15.03 -7.51 -0.57
N GLY A 134 14.61 -7.11 -1.78
CA GLY A 134 15.50 -6.45 -2.76
C GLY A 134 16.40 -7.38 -3.58
N GLN A 135 16.74 -8.56 -3.10
CA GLN A 135 17.75 -9.43 -3.71
C GLN A 135 17.22 -10.55 -4.61
N ALA A 136 15.94 -10.79 -4.65
CA ALA A 136 15.40 -11.87 -5.46
C ALA A 136 14.82 -11.35 -6.78
N ASN A 137 15.23 -11.95 -7.90
CA ASN A 137 14.42 -11.93 -9.10
C ASN A 137 12.98 -12.29 -8.69
N VAL A 138 12.02 -11.42 -9.02
CA VAL A 138 10.60 -11.61 -8.71
C VAL A 138 10.12 -13.02 -9.08
N VAL A 139 10.68 -13.59 -10.13
CA VAL A 139 10.46 -14.97 -10.59
C VAL A 139 10.94 -16.03 -9.57
N SER A 140 12.04 -15.76 -8.85
CA SER A 140 12.55 -16.68 -7.82
C SER A 140 11.69 -16.64 -6.54
N LEU A 141 11.16 -15.48 -6.17
CA LEU A 141 10.22 -15.33 -5.05
C LEU A 141 8.88 -16.04 -5.35
N CYS A 142 8.39 -15.98 -6.58
CA CYS A 142 7.17 -16.69 -6.97
C CYS A 142 7.29 -18.21 -6.89
N ASN A 143 8.51 -18.75 -6.89
CA ASN A 143 8.76 -20.20 -6.84
C ASN A 143 9.00 -20.74 -5.42
N SER A 144 9.20 -19.88 -4.41
CA SER A 144 9.32 -20.29 -3.02
C SER A 144 7.95 -20.19 -2.32
N ALA A 145 7.20 -21.28 -2.34
CA ALA A 145 5.84 -21.34 -1.77
C ALA A 145 5.76 -21.03 -0.26
N ASP A 146 6.87 -21.09 0.46
CA ASP A 146 6.89 -21.07 1.93
C ASP A 146 6.90 -19.66 2.56
N SER A 147 7.02 -18.59 1.75
CA SER A 147 7.12 -17.20 2.26
C SER A 147 5.93 -16.30 1.92
N TRP A 148 4.97 -16.79 1.12
CA TRP A 148 3.82 -16.01 0.70
C TRP A 148 2.65 -16.17 1.66
N MET A 149 2.12 -15.05 2.13
CA MET A 149 0.83 -14.98 2.79
C MET A 149 -0.27 -14.99 1.73
N ILE A 150 -1.33 -15.75 1.95
CA ILE A 150 -2.41 -15.96 0.98
C ILE A 150 -3.75 -15.57 1.60
N VAL A 151 -4.48 -14.70 0.91
CA VAL A 151 -5.85 -14.32 1.25
C VAL A 151 -6.78 -14.82 0.14
N PRO A 152 -7.50 -15.92 0.36
CA PRO A 152 -8.36 -16.51 -0.66
C PRO A 152 -9.78 -15.91 -0.67
N ASN A 153 -10.55 -16.24 -1.70
CA ASN A 153 -12.00 -16.02 -1.81
C ASN A 153 -12.45 -14.55 -1.76
N ILE A 154 -11.66 -13.62 -2.25
CA ILE A 154 -12.02 -12.21 -2.34
C ILE A 154 -13.01 -12.04 -3.48
N LYS A 155 -14.12 -11.31 -3.24
CA LYS A 155 -15.18 -11.03 -4.22
C LYS A 155 -15.15 -9.59 -4.74
N GLN A 156 -14.38 -8.74 -4.11
CA GLN A 156 -14.23 -7.32 -4.43
C GLN A 156 -12.95 -7.10 -5.24
N ASN A 157 -12.84 -5.94 -5.86
CA ASN A 157 -11.65 -5.54 -6.64
C ASN A 157 -10.61 -4.81 -5.76
N HIS A 158 -10.67 -4.99 -4.45
CA HIS A 158 -9.73 -4.47 -3.48
C HIS A 158 -9.72 -5.35 -2.23
N TYR A 159 -8.62 -5.25 -1.50
CA TYR A 159 -8.49 -5.87 -0.18
C TYR A 159 -7.51 -5.10 0.69
N THR A 160 -7.84 -4.94 1.98
CA THR A 160 -6.95 -4.31 2.96
C THR A 160 -6.26 -5.39 3.78
N VAL A 161 -4.94 -5.45 3.65
CA VAL A 161 -4.09 -6.31 4.47
C VAL A 161 -3.74 -5.55 5.74
N HIS A 162 -3.90 -6.19 6.90
CA HIS A 162 -3.64 -5.64 8.22
C HIS A 162 -2.46 -6.35 8.91
N GLY A 163 -1.91 -5.71 9.94
CA GLY A 163 -0.83 -6.29 10.74
C GLY A 163 0.50 -6.36 10.01
N LEU A 164 0.70 -5.49 9.05
CA LEU A 164 1.96 -5.37 8.32
C LEU A 164 3.01 -4.64 9.17
N GLN A 165 4.25 -4.94 8.90
CA GLN A 165 5.40 -4.29 9.54
C GLN A 165 5.56 -2.87 9.00
N CYS A 166 5.78 -1.88 9.86
CA CYS A 166 5.94 -0.48 9.46
C CYS A 166 7.25 -0.26 8.67
N GLY A 167 7.24 0.75 7.80
CA GLY A 167 8.41 1.13 7.00
C GLY A 167 8.94 0.00 6.11
N THR A 168 8.09 -0.95 5.73
CA THR A 168 8.47 -2.18 5.04
C THR A 168 7.89 -2.23 3.64
N LYS A 169 8.69 -2.64 2.67
CA LYS A 169 8.27 -2.86 1.29
C LYS A 169 7.72 -4.27 1.13
N TYR A 170 6.55 -4.37 0.53
CA TYR A 170 5.87 -5.63 0.22
C TYR A 170 5.71 -5.80 -1.28
N ILE A 171 5.70 -7.04 -1.71
CA ILE A 171 5.31 -7.43 -3.07
C ILE A 171 3.95 -8.09 -3.00
N PHE A 172 3.08 -7.72 -3.93
CA PHE A 172 1.71 -8.22 -4.03
C PHE A 172 1.46 -8.85 -5.39
N MET A 173 0.67 -9.89 -5.41
CA MET A 173 0.19 -10.54 -6.62
C MET A 173 -1.29 -10.91 -6.45
N VAL A 174 -2.11 -10.61 -7.45
CA VAL A 174 -3.54 -10.94 -7.45
C VAL A 174 -3.78 -12.03 -8.48
N LYS A 175 -4.47 -13.08 -8.07
CA LYS A 175 -4.86 -14.19 -8.93
C LYS A 175 -6.37 -14.14 -9.14
N ALA A 176 -6.83 -14.07 -10.38
CA ALA A 176 -8.23 -14.23 -10.75
C ALA A 176 -8.51 -15.70 -11.02
N ILE A 177 -9.63 -16.20 -10.50
CA ILE A 177 -9.95 -17.63 -10.46
C ILE A 177 -11.38 -17.84 -10.97
N ASN A 178 -11.55 -18.84 -11.82
CA ASN A 178 -12.85 -19.43 -12.17
C ASN A 178 -12.73 -20.96 -12.25
N GLN A 179 -13.79 -21.61 -12.72
CA GLN A 179 -13.83 -23.08 -12.83
C GLN A 179 -12.84 -23.63 -13.87
N ALA A 180 -12.47 -22.84 -14.87
CA ALA A 180 -11.53 -23.26 -15.92
C ALA A 180 -10.06 -23.10 -15.50
N GLY A 181 -9.79 -22.35 -14.45
CA GLY A 181 -8.44 -22.13 -13.96
C GLY A 181 -8.20 -20.76 -13.34
N SER A 182 -6.95 -20.36 -13.29
CA SER A 182 -6.55 -19.08 -12.72
C SER A 182 -5.40 -18.42 -13.47
N ARG A 183 -5.34 -17.10 -13.43
CA ARG A 183 -4.19 -16.30 -13.90
C ARG A 183 -3.83 -15.23 -12.91
N SER A 184 -2.54 -14.97 -12.78
CA SER A 184 -1.98 -14.01 -11.83
C SER A 184 -1.62 -12.71 -12.52
N SER A 185 -1.73 -11.60 -11.78
CA SER A 185 -1.25 -10.29 -12.18
C SER A 185 0.26 -10.26 -12.30
N VAL A 186 0.79 -9.23 -12.94
CA VAL A 186 2.17 -8.78 -12.70
C VAL A 186 2.26 -8.36 -11.23
N PRO A 187 3.36 -8.68 -10.52
CA PRO A 187 3.55 -8.25 -9.15
C PRO A 187 3.63 -6.73 -9.00
N GLY A 188 2.89 -6.17 -8.04
CA GLY A 188 2.99 -4.77 -7.62
C GLY A 188 3.86 -4.64 -6.37
N LYS A 189 4.53 -3.49 -6.22
CA LYS A 189 5.37 -3.19 -5.05
C LYS A 189 4.77 -2.01 -4.29
N LEU A 190 4.39 -2.25 -3.05
CA LEU A 190 3.81 -1.24 -2.17
C LEU A 190 4.55 -1.24 -0.84
N LYS A 191 4.56 -0.13 -0.14
CA LYS A 191 5.23 -0.02 1.16
C LYS A 191 4.30 0.56 2.21
N THR A 192 4.48 0.10 3.45
CA THR A 192 3.86 0.71 4.61
C THR A 192 4.56 2.00 4.98
N ASN A 193 3.82 2.91 5.60
CA ASN A 193 4.38 4.13 6.17
C ASN A 193 5.13 3.84 7.46
N SER A 194 5.91 4.81 7.92
CA SER A 194 6.49 4.78 9.25
C SER A 194 5.40 4.93 10.31
N GLN A 195 5.65 4.40 11.50
CA GLN A 195 4.73 4.53 12.62
C GLN A 195 4.54 6.01 12.99
N PRO A 196 3.30 6.52 13.02
CA PRO A 196 3.05 7.89 13.45
C PRO A 196 3.27 8.02 14.96
N PHE A 197 3.72 9.20 15.38
CA PHE A 197 3.81 9.56 16.79
C PHE A 197 3.41 11.02 17.02
N LYS A 198 3.19 11.37 18.26
CA LYS A 198 2.91 12.74 18.70
C LYS A 198 3.91 13.12 19.78
N LEU A 199 4.16 14.41 19.95
CA LEU A 199 4.93 14.91 21.07
C LEU A 199 4.19 14.64 22.38
N ASP A 200 4.90 14.18 23.41
CA ASP A 200 4.29 13.89 24.70
C ASP A 200 4.34 15.15 25.62
N PRO A 201 3.19 15.79 25.88
CA PRO A 201 3.16 16.97 26.76
C PRO A 201 3.62 16.69 28.20
N LYS A 202 3.56 15.41 28.63
CA LYS A 202 4.01 15.01 29.97
C LYS A 202 5.52 15.03 30.06
N SER A 203 6.24 14.74 28.98
CA SER A 203 7.70 14.79 28.88
C SER A 203 8.23 16.22 28.68
N ALA A 204 7.43 17.12 28.14
CA ALA A 204 7.86 18.45 27.75
C ALA A 204 8.35 19.28 28.94
N HIS A 205 9.55 19.88 28.80
CA HIS A 205 10.10 20.80 29.79
C HIS A 205 9.09 21.92 30.13
N LYS A 206 9.12 22.43 31.39
CA LYS A 206 8.17 23.47 31.85
C LYS A 206 8.16 24.75 31.02
N LYS A 207 9.25 25.04 30.32
CA LYS A 207 9.42 26.17 29.41
C LYS A 207 9.04 25.90 27.96
N LEU A 208 8.42 24.77 27.68
CA LEU A 208 7.92 24.42 26.37
C LEU A 208 6.39 24.35 26.39
N LYS A 209 5.76 24.74 25.30
CA LYS A 209 4.34 24.55 25.06
C LYS A 209 4.19 23.62 23.84
N VAL A 210 3.39 22.59 24.02
CA VAL A 210 3.02 21.66 22.96
C VAL A 210 1.63 22.06 22.44
N SER A 211 1.45 22.08 21.12
CA SER A 211 0.19 22.40 20.46
C SER A 211 -0.92 21.40 20.80
N HIS A 212 -2.16 21.76 20.51
CA HIS A 212 -3.33 20.91 20.81
C HIS A 212 -3.29 19.57 20.02
N ASP A 213 -2.79 19.58 18.80
CA ASP A 213 -2.61 18.37 17.97
C ASP A 213 -1.37 17.55 18.36
N ASN A 214 -0.54 18.08 19.28
CA ASN A 214 0.71 17.50 19.76
C ASN A 214 1.76 17.27 18.64
N LEU A 215 1.75 18.10 17.60
CA LEU A 215 2.74 18.03 16.53
C LEU A 215 3.74 19.18 16.54
N THR A 216 3.41 20.30 17.21
CA THR A 216 4.28 21.47 17.29
C THR A 216 4.67 21.71 18.74
N VAL A 217 5.96 22.01 18.94
CA VAL A 217 6.50 22.48 20.23
C VAL A 217 7.14 23.84 20.05
N GLU A 218 6.80 24.74 20.95
CA GLU A 218 7.31 26.11 20.95
C GLU A 218 7.93 26.49 22.30
N ARG A 219 8.84 27.44 22.24
CA ARG A 219 9.39 28.04 23.44
C ARG A 219 8.31 28.89 24.14
N ASP A 220 8.02 28.56 25.37
CA ASP A 220 7.09 29.31 26.24
C ASP A 220 7.86 30.15 27.22
N GLU A 221 7.77 31.46 27.07
CA GLU A 221 8.41 32.42 28.00
C GLU A 221 7.55 32.62 29.25
N THR A 222 6.27 32.29 29.17
CA THR A 222 5.39 32.33 30.33
C THR A 222 5.71 31.16 31.26
N SER A 223 5.88 31.46 32.56
CA SER A 223 6.18 30.43 33.56
C SER A 223 4.92 29.64 33.87
N SER A 224 4.60 28.59 33.06
CA SER A 224 3.48 27.73 33.38
C SER A 224 3.80 26.81 34.55
N LYS A 225 2.89 26.75 35.53
CA LYS A 225 2.95 25.78 36.63
C LYS A 225 2.58 24.40 36.07
N LYS A 226 3.54 23.68 35.48
CA LYS A 226 3.33 22.30 35.06
C LYS A 226 3.60 21.36 36.23
N SER A 227 2.74 20.35 36.39
CA SER A 227 2.94 19.29 37.37
C SER A 227 4.25 18.53 37.13
N HIS A 228 4.86 18.10 38.20
CA HIS A 228 6.03 17.22 38.10
C HIS A 228 5.59 15.86 37.63
N THR A 229 6.21 15.33 36.55
CA THR A 229 6.09 13.96 36.09
C THR A 229 7.47 13.35 35.98
N GLN A 230 7.59 12.05 36.16
CA GLN A 230 8.87 11.34 36.10
C GLN A 230 9.54 11.47 34.72
N ASP A 231 8.74 11.56 33.66
CA ASP A 231 9.23 11.66 32.28
C ASP A 231 9.56 13.10 31.85
N ARG A 232 9.26 14.11 32.68
CA ARG A 232 9.48 15.51 32.34
C ARG A 232 10.93 15.91 32.36
N PHE A 233 11.38 16.54 31.26
CA PHE A 233 12.68 17.17 31.22
C PHE A 233 12.77 18.32 32.23
N THR A 234 13.85 18.33 33.02
CA THR A 234 14.08 19.27 34.10
C THR A 234 15.43 20.00 33.99
N SER A 235 16.20 19.70 32.92
CA SER A 235 17.55 20.25 32.78
C SER A 235 17.53 21.79 32.73
N GLN A 236 18.52 22.42 33.36
CA GLN A 236 18.69 23.86 33.26
C GLN A 236 19.35 24.21 31.92
N GLY A 237 18.66 25.06 31.14
CA GLY A 237 19.18 25.53 29.86
C GLY A 237 19.02 24.55 28.69
N SER A 238 18.40 23.36 28.88
CA SER A 238 18.05 22.44 27.80
C SER A 238 16.58 22.07 27.89
N TYR A 239 15.83 22.44 26.89
CA TYR A 239 14.37 22.35 26.88
C TYR A 239 13.92 21.22 25.96
N GLY A 240 13.77 20.02 26.53
CA GLY A 240 13.47 18.78 25.81
C GLY A 240 11.99 18.39 25.83
N VAL A 241 11.60 17.62 24.83
CA VAL A 241 10.34 16.90 24.72
C VAL A 241 10.58 15.60 23.94
N THR A 242 9.87 14.53 24.27
CA THR A 242 9.93 13.27 23.52
C THR A 242 8.67 13.04 22.69
N GLY A 243 8.79 12.19 21.68
CA GLY A 243 7.63 11.51 21.10
C GLY A 243 7.00 10.52 22.10
N ASN A 244 5.75 10.15 21.86
CA ASN A 244 4.98 9.22 22.68
C ASN A 244 5.12 7.74 22.28
N VAL A 245 6.13 7.41 21.48
CA VAL A 245 6.44 6.05 21.01
C VAL A 245 7.82 5.62 21.46
N TYR A 246 7.96 4.31 21.65
CA TYR A 246 9.23 3.65 21.87
C TYR A 246 9.46 2.67 20.74
N ILE A 247 10.58 2.82 20.05
CA ILE A 247 10.95 2.08 18.86
C ILE A 247 12.03 1.07 19.26
N ASP A 248 11.81 -0.20 18.97
CA ASP A 248 12.70 -1.33 19.27
C ASP A 248 12.93 -2.27 18.08
N SER A 249 12.40 -1.91 16.90
CA SER A 249 12.55 -2.69 15.67
C SER A 249 12.16 -1.88 14.43
N GLY A 250 12.60 -2.30 13.25
CA GLY A 250 12.18 -1.80 11.95
C GLY A 250 12.76 -0.45 11.56
N ARG A 251 12.27 0.07 10.45
CA ARG A 251 12.69 1.34 9.85
C ARG A 251 11.62 2.40 10.01
N HIS A 252 12.04 3.59 10.45
CA HIS A 252 11.14 4.70 10.77
C HIS A 252 11.69 6.00 10.19
N TYR A 253 10.79 6.78 9.59
CA TYR A 253 11.13 8.09 9.03
C TYR A 253 10.16 9.16 9.52
N TRP A 254 10.70 10.29 9.89
CA TRP A 254 9.95 11.50 10.22
C TRP A 254 10.73 12.74 9.83
N GLU A 255 10.06 13.87 9.78
CA GLU A 255 10.68 15.15 9.50
C GLU A 255 10.38 16.17 10.60
N ALA A 256 11.34 17.01 10.89
CA ALA A 256 11.18 18.17 11.77
C ALA A 256 11.24 19.45 10.93
N LEU A 257 10.11 20.17 10.84
CA LEU A 257 10.06 21.52 10.26
C LEU A 257 10.65 22.52 11.24
N ILE A 258 11.64 23.28 10.75
CA ILE A 258 12.36 24.28 11.55
C ILE A 258 11.61 25.60 11.48
N GLY A 259 10.59 25.85 12.23
CA GLY A 259 9.75 27.05 12.22
C GLY A 259 10.47 28.37 12.48
N GLY A 260 11.59 28.62 11.76
CA GLY A 260 12.48 29.77 11.98
C GLY A 260 13.35 29.65 13.22
N SER A 261 13.39 28.49 13.90
CA SER A 261 14.29 28.25 15.03
C SER A 261 15.75 28.24 14.57
N THR A 262 16.58 28.92 15.29
CA THR A 262 18.03 28.96 15.09
C THR A 262 18.77 28.20 16.18
N TRP A 263 18.04 27.64 17.15
CA TRP A 263 18.63 26.89 18.25
C TRP A 263 17.70 25.73 18.64
N PHE A 264 18.03 24.56 18.18
CA PHE A 264 17.26 23.34 18.40
C PHE A 264 18.14 22.08 18.31
N ALA A 265 17.58 20.95 18.75
CA ALA A 265 18.14 19.62 18.48
C ALA A 265 17.03 18.63 18.15
N VAL A 266 17.32 17.69 17.26
CA VAL A 266 16.43 16.60 16.84
C VAL A 266 17.19 15.27 16.81
N GLY A 267 16.57 14.18 17.20
CA GLY A 267 17.19 12.86 17.15
C GLY A 267 16.42 11.83 17.96
N VAL A 268 17.16 10.90 18.58
CA VAL A 268 16.60 9.83 19.42
C VAL A 268 17.30 9.74 20.76
N ALA A 269 16.60 9.21 21.75
CA ALA A 269 17.14 8.93 23.06
C ALA A 269 16.55 7.63 23.63
N TYR A 270 17.31 6.93 24.45
CA TYR A 270 16.76 5.84 25.25
C TYR A 270 15.71 6.37 26.24
N ARG A 271 14.75 5.52 26.60
CA ARG A 271 13.79 5.84 27.66
C ARG A 271 14.48 6.19 28.97
N SER A 272 15.57 5.50 29.26
CA SER A 272 16.40 5.70 30.46
C SER A 272 17.26 6.96 30.45
N ALA A 273 17.27 7.73 29.35
CA ALA A 273 18.08 8.94 29.26
C ALA A 273 17.78 9.94 30.39
N PRO A 274 18.81 10.48 31.10
CA PRO A 274 18.60 11.39 32.19
C PRO A 274 17.85 12.65 31.76
N LYS A 275 16.77 12.99 32.45
CA LYS A 275 15.91 14.15 32.13
C LYS A 275 16.46 15.48 32.63
N HIS A 276 17.46 15.43 33.50
CA HIS A 276 18.14 16.61 34.05
C HIS A 276 19.41 16.98 33.27
N GLU A 277 19.82 16.14 32.31
CA GLU A 277 20.99 16.41 31.48
C GLU A 277 20.59 16.95 30.09
N TRP A 278 21.57 17.54 29.41
CA TRP A 278 21.41 18.00 28.04
C TRP A 278 21.39 16.80 27.09
N ILE A 279 20.42 16.78 26.23
CA ILE A 279 20.32 15.77 25.14
C ILE A 279 21.56 15.88 24.25
N GLY A 280 22.18 14.74 23.92
CA GLY A 280 23.42 14.65 23.16
C GLY A 280 24.70 14.76 24.02
N LYS A 281 24.61 15.15 25.30
CA LYS A 281 25.75 15.15 26.22
C LYS A 281 25.96 13.84 26.97
N ASN A 282 24.95 12.98 27.02
CA ASN A 282 25.03 11.66 27.64
C ASN A 282 25.14 10.57 26.59
N SER A 283 25.46 9.35 27.03
CA SER A 283 25.58 8.16 26.20
C SER A 283 24.24 7.55 25.75
N ALA A 284 23.13 8.12 26.22
CA ALA A 284 21.77 7.62 25.97
C ALA A 284 21.00 8.44 24.91
N SER A 285 21.66 9.34 24.21
CA SER A 285 21.00 10.19 23.19
C SER A 285 21.93 10.55 22.05
N TRP A 286 21.36 10.63 20.85
CA TRP A 286 22.02 10.94 19.59
C TRP A 286 21.20 11.99 18.86
N VAL A 287 21.79 13.13 18.57
CA VAL A 287 21.07 14.27 17.99
C VAL A 287 21.88 15.04 16.97
N LEU A 288 21.16 15.60 16.00
CA LEU A 288 21.60 16.73 15.18
C LEU A 288 21.14 18.01 15.87
N SER A 289 22.04 18.97 16.05
CA SER A 289 21.79 20.23 16.77
C SER A 289 22.22 21.43 15.94
N ARG A 290 21.43 22.48 15.98
CA ARG A 290 21.79 23.82 15.49
C ARG A 290 21.89 24.81 16.65
N CYS A 291 22.94 25.57 16.67
CA CYS A 291 23.11 26.71 17.56
C CYS A 291 23.54 27.93 16.71
N ASN A 292 22.61 28.83 16.42
CA ASN A 292 22.76 29.93 15.46
C ASN A 292 23.25 29.44 14.07
N ASN A 293 24.50 29.72 13.72
CA ASN A 293 25.09 29.32 12.44
C ASN A 293 25.90 28.01 12.53
N SER A 294 26.05 27.45 13.72
CA SER A 294 26.79 26.20 13.92
C SER A 294 25.86 25.01 13.92
N TRP A 295 26.20 24.01 13.11
CA TRP A 295 25.50 22.74 13.04
C TRP A 295 26.46 21.64 13.48
N VAL A 296 26.00 20.81 14.38
CA VAL A 296 26.77 19.69 14.91
C VAL A 296 25.90 18.48 15.13
N VAL A 297 26.44 17.28 14.98
CA VAL A 297 25.87 16.08 15.58
C VAL A 297 26.52 15.82 16.92
N ARG A 298 25.72 15.33 17.88
CA ARG A 298 26.17 15.13 19.27
C ARG A 298 25.79 13.77 19.80
N HIS A 299 26.76 13.15 20.47
CA HIS A 299 26.55 11.95 21.27
C HIS A 299 27.66 11.87 22.32
N ASN A 300 27.29 11.54 23.57
CA ASN A 300 28.24 11.37 24.71
C ASN A 300 29.26 12.51 24.84
N SER A 301 28.77 13.75 24.78
CA SER A 301 29.57 14.99 24.80
C SER A 301 30.56 15.17 23.65
N LYS A 302 30.58 14.26 22.67
CA LYS A 302 31.36 14.45 21.45
C LYS A 302 30.49 15.21 20.43
N GLU A 303 31.12 16.16 19.78
CA GLU A 303 30.49 16.99 18.75
C GLU A 303 31.26 16.85 17.46
N MET A 304 30.53 16.70 16.35
CA MET A 304 31.09 16.69 15.01
C MET A 304 30.39 17.77 14.20
N PRO A 305 31.11 18.75 13.65
CA PRO A 305 30.50 19.78 12.80
C PRO A 305 30.00 19.18 11.49
N ILE A 306 28.89 19.74 11.01
CA ILE A 306 28.32 19.43 9.70
C ILE A 306 27.98 20.75 8.98
N GLU A 307 27.93 20.70 7.66
CA GLU A 307 27.63 21.86 6.82
C GLU A 307 26.39 21.58 5.95
N PRO A 308 25.16 21.76 6.49
CA PRO A 308 23.95 21.60 5.69
C PRO A 308 23.77 22.76 4.73
N SER A 309 22.83 22.58 3.76
CA SER A 309 22.43 23.67 2.87
C SER A 309 21.99 24.92 3.67
N PRO A 310 22.35 26.14 3.22
CA PRO A 310 21.91 27.38 3.86
C PRO A 310 20.39 27.56 3.91
N HIS A 311 19.68 26.87 3.04
CA HIS A 311 18.22 26.92 2.90
C HIS A 311 17.49 25.78 3.60
N LEU A 312 18.17 24.98 4.42
CA LEU A 312 17.57 23.88 5.16
C LEU A 312 16.38 24.37 5.99
N ARG A 313 15.19 23.84 5.70
CA ARG A 313 13.92 24.19 6.36
C ARG A 313 13.32 23.01 7.12
N ARG A 314 13.74 21.79 6.79
CA ARG A 314 13.30 20.59 7.46
C ARG A 314 14.44 19.57 7.56
N VAL A 315 14.51 18.92 8.68
CA VAL A 315 15.45 17.82 8.93
C VAL A 315 14.69 16.50 8.83
N GLY A 316 15.06 15.67 7.87
CA GLY A 316 14.61 14.28 7.79
C GLY A 316 15.44 13.40 8.72
N VAL A 317 14.79 12.51 9.45
CA VAL A 317 15.42 11.55 10.36
C VAL A 317 15.00 10.14 9.94
N LEU A 318 15.96 9.32 9.57
CA LEU A 318 15.77 7.89 9.26
C LEU A 318 16.43 7.06 10.34
N LEU A 319 15.63 6.33 11.09
CA LEU A 319 16.07 5.36 12.06
C LEU A 319 15.88 3.96 11.48
N ASP A 320 16.94 3.20 11.33
CA ASP A 320 16.91 1.77 11.12
C ASP A 320 17.41 1.12 12.41
N TYR A 321 16.45 0.69 13.23
CA TYR A 321 16.77 0.15 14.56
C TYR A 321 17.51 -1.17 14.44
N ASP A 322 17.09 -2.04 13.51
CA ASP A 322 17.64 -3.38 13.33
C ASP A 322 19.05 -3.35 12.74
N ALA A 323 19.31 -2.42 11.81
CA ALA A 323 20.64 -2.19 11.25
C ALA A 323 21.53 -1.35 12.17
N GLY A 324 20.97 -0.76 13.24
CA GLY A 324 21.73 0.11 14.15
C GLY A 324 22.15 1.43 13.51
N SER A 325 21.29 2.03 12.68
CA SER A 325 21.61 3.26 11.95
C SER A 325 20.62 4.37 12.27
N LEU A 326 21.17 5.58 12.54
CA LEU A 326 20.41 6.81 12.67
C LEU A 326 20.98 7.85 11.72
N ALA A 327 20.26 8.14 10.65
CA ALA A 327 20.68 9.06 9.61
C ALA A 327 19.85 10.35 9.59
N PHE A 328 20.51 11.47 9.26
CA PHE A 328 19.90 12.78 9.10
C PHE A 328 20.05 13.26 7.66
N TYR A 329 18.99 13.89 7.17
CA TYR A 329 18.90 14.38 5.79
C TYR A 329 18.32 15.79 5.75
N ASP A 330 18.66 16.53 4.69
CA ASP A 330 17.85 17.67 4.28
C ASP A 330 16.55 17.13 3.66
N GLY A 331 15.43 17.22 4.41
CA GLY A 331 14.14 16.66 3.99
C GLY A 331 13.58 17.29 2.71
N ALA A 332 14.03 18.48 2.31
CA ALA A 332 13.61 19.12 1.07
C ALA A 332 14.46 18.71 -0.15
N GLY A 333 15.73 18.41 0.05
CA GLY A 333 16.71 18.20 -1.02
C GLY A 333 17.36 16.84 -1.04
N SER A 334 17.00 15.95 -0.13
CA SER A 334 17.55 14.59 -0.05
C SER A 334 19.06 14.50 0.19
N GLN A 335 19.66 15.62 0.61
CA GLN A 335 21.07 15.64 0.96
C GLN A 335 21.30 14.87 2.25
N HIS A 336 22.18 13.89 2.24
CA HIS A 336 22.65 13.21 3.43
C HIS A 336 23.50 14.19 4.27
N LEU A 337 23.19 14.29 5.56
CA LEU A 337 23.89 15.18 6.50
C LEU A 337 24.85 14.40 7.39
N TYR A 338 24.40 13.31 7.98
CA TYR A 338 25.20 12.47 8.87
C TYR A 338 24.51 11.15 9.19
N THR A 339 25.29 10.11 9.49
CA THR A 339 24.78 8.84 10.01
C THR A 339 25.57 8.44 11.25
N PHE A 340 24.85 8.10 12.32
CA PHE A 340 25.40 7.40 13.47
C PHE A 340 25.24 5.88 13.27
N ASP A 341 26.32 5.14 13.49
CA ASP A 341 26.28 3.67 13.64
C ASP A 341 26.18 3.33 15.12
N ILE A 342 25.11 2.65 15.52
CA ILE A 342 24.71 2.48 16.91
C ILE A 342 24.33 1.03 17.17
N ALA A 343 24.92 0.41 18.16
CA ALA A 343 24.40 -0.85 18.71
C ALA A 343 23.33 -0.50 19.77
N PHE A 344 22.07 -0.40 19.35
CA PHE A 344 20.98 -0.10 20.28
C PHE A 344 20.81 -1.20 21.32
N ALA A 345 20.81 -0.84 22.59
CA ALA A 345 20.63 -1.78 23.70
C ALA A 345 19.23 -1.68 24.35
N GLN A 346 18.45 -0.66 24.01
CA GLN A 346 17.14 -0.37 24.58
C GLN A 346 16.25 0.32 23.53
N PRO A 347 14.92 0.23 23.66
CA PRO A 347 14.03 1.00 22.83
C PRO A 347 14.35 2.51 22.90
N VAL A 348 14.28 3.16 21.75
CA VAL A 348 14.50 4.61 21.61
C VAL A 348 13.20 5.35 21.38
N CYS A 349 13.16 6.61 21.76
CA CYS A 349 12.08 7.53 21.41
C CYS A 349 12.62 8.72 20.62
N PRO A 350 11.85 9.28 19.70
CA PRO A 350 12.16 10.56 19.09
C PRO A 350 12.29 11.64 20.16
N VAL A 351 13.31 12.50 20.05
CA VAL A 351 13.57 13.55 21.04
C VAL A 351 13.88 14.87 20.35
N PHE A 352 13.40 15.95 20.95
CA PHE A 352 13.50 17.30 20.41
C PHE A 352 13.88 18.27 21.53
N ASN A 353 14.75 19.22 21.22
CA ASN A 353 15.04 20.39 22.07
C ASN A 353 14.72 21.64 21.28
N VAL A 354 14.12 22.63 21.97
CA VAL A 354 13.77 23.93 21.37
C VAL A 354 14.13 25.04 22.32
N TRP A 355 15.08 25.91 21.91
CA TRP A 355 15.48 27.06 22.68
C TRP A 355 14.82 28.37 22.24
N ASN A 356 14.43 28.45 20.96
CA ASN A 356 13.71 29.60 20.43
C ASN A 356 12.74 29.20 19.34
N LYS A 357 11.71 30.00 19.10
CA LYS A 357 10.67 29.73 18.10
C LYS A 357 9.98 28.36 18.33
N CYS A 358 9.82 27.59 17.27
CA CYS A 358 9.11 26.33 17.30
C CYS A 358 9.75 25.27 16.38
N LEU A 359 9.39 24.00 16.63
CA LEU A 359 9.55 22.87 15.72
C LEU A 359 8.19 22.21 15.52
N THR A 360 7.92 21.78 14.29
CA THR A 360 6.73 20.96 13.95
C THR A 360 7.19 19.62 13.41
N VAL A 361 6.60 18.54 13.90
CA VAL A 361 6.96 17.18 13.52
C VAL A 361 5.96 16.66 12.49
N LEU A 362 6.48 16.13 11.39
CA LEU A 362 5.71 15.40 10.39
C LEU A 362 6.00 13.91 10.55
N THR A 363 5.00 13.13 10.87
CA THR A 363 5.11 11.70 11.20
C THR A 363 4.14 10.85 10.37
N GLY A 364 4.32 9.53 10.39
CA GLY A 364 3.49 8.65 9.58
C GLY A 364 3.80 8.74 8.09
N LEU A 365 4.97 9.25 7.74
CA LEU A 365 5.43 9.41 6.37
C LEU A 365 5.97 8.09 5.81
N PRO A 366 5.82 7.83 4.50
CA PRO A 366 6.58 6.79 3.85
C PRO A 366 8.07 7.14 3.89
N ILE A 367 8.94 6.12 3.96
CA ILE A 367 10.37 6.32 3.75
C ILE A 367 10.56 6.76 2.29
N PRO A 368 11.23 7.90 2.02
CA PRO A 368 11.49 8.33 0.64
C PRO A 368 12.23 7.28 -0.18
N ASP A 369 11.85 7.07 -1.45
CA ASP A 369 12.39 6.01 -2.30
C ASP A 369 13.90 6.09 -2.49
N HIS A 370 14.45 7.30 -2.60
CA HIS A 370 15.88 7.53 -2.75
C HIS A 370 16.70 7.20 -1.49
N LEU A 371 16.05 7.04 -0.32
CA LEU A 371 16.68 6.59 0.93
C LEU A 371 16.59 5.07 1.12
N GLU A 372 15.88 4.37 0.26
CA GLU A 372 15.75 2.91 0.30
C GLU A 372 16.88 2.18 -0.44
N GLY A 373 17.65 2.88 -1.27
CA GLY A 373 18.56 2.33 -2.27
C GLY A 373 20.05 2.53 -2.02
N THR A 374 20.54 2.48 -0.78
CA THR A 374 22.00 2.38 -0.54
C THR A 374 22.41 1.02 0.01
N ASP A 375 21.74 -0.05 -0.44
CA ASP A 375 22.29 -1.38 -0.32
C ASP A 375 23.23 -1.63 -1.52
N CYS A 376 24.53 -1.41 -1.26
CA CYS A 376 25.70 -1.93 -1.98
C CYS A 376 25.67 -1.87 -3.50
N GLN A 377 26.14 -0.77 -4.06
CA GLN A 377 27.05 -0.84 -5.19
C GLN A 377 28.47 -0.95 -4.61
N ASP A 378 28.97 -2.17 -4.50
CA ASP A 378 30.37 -2.57 -4.59
C ASP A 378 30.48 -3.82 -5.48
#